data_b26cb6bcc76144ad4716ffd1931c917a
#
_entry.id   b26cb6bcc76144ad4716ffd1931c917a
#
_cell.length_a   1.000
_cell.length_b   1.000
_cell.length_c   1.000
_cell.angle_alpha   90.00
_cell.angle_beta   90.00
_cell.angle_gamma   90.00
#
_symmetry.space_group_name_H-M   'P 1'
#
loop_
_entity.id
_entity.type
_entity.pdbx_description
1 polymer ?
#
loop_
_entity_poly.entity_id
_entity_poly.type
_entity_poly.pdbx_seq_one_letter_code
_entity_poly.pdbx_strand_id
1 'polypeptide(L)'
;QIPKAKYEALSTKLKAQNPMMKLLSIQVGRPQLVMRNGEPVSTSIYKQPIESRVMLRTLNLDGDRQADLRVHGGPTKAVYVYPSEHYAFWRKEFPEMDLPYGMFGENFTVSGFSETTLNIGDEFRVGSAIVMVTEPRMPCYKLGIRFGRTDIIKRFLVSERSGFYLAVLKEGEVGAGDEFLLIKRNEPSVTVND
;
A
#
# COMPACT_ATOMS: atom_id res chain seq x y z
N GLN A 1 -10.71 -28.76 -20.67
CA GLN A 1 -9.38 -28.54 -20.07
C GLN A 1 -8.49 -27.90 -21.11
N ILE A 2 -7.96 -26.69 -20.81
CA ILE A 2 -7.01 -26.01 -21.70
C ILE A 2 -5.65 -26.70 -21.52
N PRO A 3 -4.94 -27.08 -22.59
CA PRO A 3 -3.63 -27.71 -22.48
C PRO A 3 -2.63 -26.80 -21.75
N LYS A 4 -1.78 -27.38 -20.88
CA LYS A 4 -0.81 -26.68 -20.05
C LYS A 4 0.08 -25.71 -20.84
N ALA A 5 0.52 -26.08 -22.04
CA ALA A 5 1.31 -25.23 -22.93
C ALA A 5 0.55 -23.97 -23.41
N LYS A 6 -0.78 -24.06 -23.60
CA LYS A 6 -1.61 -22.92 -23.98
C LYS A 6 -1.83 -21.96 -22.82
N TYR A 7 -1.87 -22.51 -21.60
CA TYR A 7 -1.94 -21.72 -20.35
C TYR A 7 -0.61 -20.98 -20.09
N GLU A 8 0.53 -21.64 -20.29
CA GLU A 8 1.86 -21.04 -20.16
C GLU A 8 2.10 -19.95 -21.23
N ALA A 9 1.68 -20.17 -22.47
CA ALA A 9 1.78 -19.17 -23.54
C ALA A 9 0.86 -17.95 -23.31
N LEU A 10 -0.37 -18.15 -22.79
CA LEU A 10 -1.26 -17.05 -22.40
C LEU A 10 -0.69 -16.28 -21.19
N SER A 11 -0.16 -16.97 -20.20
CA SER A 11 0.51 -16.38 -19.04
C SER A 11 1.72 -15.55 -19.44
N THR A 12 2.54 -16.05 -20.38
CA THR A 12 3.71 -15.33 -20.90
C THR A 12 3.31 -14.10 -21.72
N LYS A 13 2.22 -14.20 -22.50
CA LYS A 13 1.71 -13.08 -23.30
C LYS A 13 1.03 -12.00 -22.45
N LEU A 14 0.35 -12.38 -21.39
CA LEU A 14 -0.21 -11.47 -20.38
C LEU A 14 0.89 -10.80 -19.55
N LYS A 15 1.96 -11.51 -19.21
CA LYS A 15 3.15 -10.94 -18.54
C LYS A 15 3.89 -9.91 -19.41
N ALA A 16 3.86 -10.04 -20.72
CA ALA A 16 4.52 -9.10 -21.64
C ALA A 16 3.74 -7.80 -21.86
N GLN A 17 2.47 -7.73 -21.47
CA GLN A 17 1.60 -6.57 -21.70
C GLN A 17 1.25 -5.78 -20.41
N ASN A 18 1.55 -6.31 -19.22
CA ASN A 18 1.36 -5.59 -17.96
C ASN A 18 2.70 -5.44 -17.23
N PRO A 19 3.02 -4.25 -16.73
CA PRO A 19 4.16 -4.08 -15.84
C PRO A 19 4.02 -5.07 -14.68
N MET A 20 5.11 -5.76 -14.37
CA MET A 20 5.12 -6.79 -13.33
C MET A 20 4.85 -6.12 -11.98
N MET A 21 3.71 -6.39 -11.38
CA MET A 21 3.32 -5.86 -10.06
C MET A 21 4.19 -6.50 -8.98
N LYS A 22 5.00 -5.70 -8.30
CA LYS A 22 5.97 -6.18 -7.29
C LYS A 22 5.86 -5.45 -5.97
N LEU A 23 6.11 -6.17 -4.89
CA LEU A 23 6.39 -5.62 -3.57
C LEU A 23 7.86 -5.20 -3.51
N LEU A 24 8.12 -3.89 -3.49
CA LEU A 24 9.47 -3.34 -3.50
C LEU A 24 10.05 -3.24 -2.10
N SER A 25 9.23 -2.87 -1.12
CA SER A 25 9.66 -2.66 0.26
C SER A 25 8.50 -2.85 1.23
N ILE A 26 8.81 -3.36 2.41
CA ILE A 26 7.87 -3.52 3.53
C ILE A 26 8.29 -2.58 4.65
N GLN A 27 7.33 -1.84 5.20
CA GLN A 27 7.56 -0.92 6.29
C GLN A 27 6.62 -1.24 7.45
N VAL A 28 7.18 -1.22 8.66
CA VAL A 28 6.44 -1.41 9.92
C VAL A 28 6.67 -0.22 10.85
N GLY A 29 5.72 0.07 11.71
CA GLY A 29 5.83 1.14 12.68
C GLY A 29 5.03 0.83 13.94
N ARG A 30 5.55 1.29 15.08
CA ARG A 30 4.85 1.21 16.37
C ARG A 30 4.37 2.60 16.78
N PRO A 31 3.32 2.69 17.60
CA PRO A 31 2.89 3.96 18.18
C PRO A 31 4.04 4.65 18.91
N GLN A 32 4.26 5.91 18.57
CA GLN A 32 5.17 6.81 19.28
C GLN A 32 4.51 8.16 19.52
N LEU A 33 4.93 8.87 20.55
CA LEU A 33 4.45 10.21 20.85
C LEU A 33 5.30 11.23 20.10
N VAL A 34 4.61 12.15 19.42
CA VAL A 34 5.22 13.31 18.77
C VAL A 34 4.50 14.58 19.23
N MET A 35 5.20 15.68 19.33
CA MET A 35 4.58 16.96 19.70
C MET A 35 3.96 17.64 18.49
N ARG A 36 2.73 18.13 18.63
CA ARG A 36 2.05 18.97 17.66
C ARG A 36 1.38 20.14 18.36
N ASN A 37 1.81 21.36 18.05
CA ASN A 37 1.28 22.59 18.67
C ASN A 37 1.31 22.54 20.22
N GLY A 38 2.35 21.94 20.79
CA GLY A 38 2.48 21.80 22.25
C GLY A 38 1.78 20.59 22.86
N GLU A 39 0.98 19.84 22.09
CA GLU A 39 0.24 18.68 22.57
C GLU A 39 0.85 17.35 22.05
N PRO A 40 0.90 16.29 22.90
CA PRO A 40 1.38 14.99 22.48
C PRO A 40 0.36 14.27 21.61
N VAL A 41 0.80 13.75 20.47
CA VAL A 41 -0.02 12.97 19.54
C VAL A 41 0.60 11.60 19.36
N SER A 42 -0.18 10.54 19.62
CA SER A 42 0.24 9.17 19.32
C SER A 42 0.07 8.87 17.83
N THR A 43 1.13 8.36 17.20
CA THR A 43 1.13 8.04 15.76
C THR A 43 2.04 6.88 15.43
N SER A 44 1.67 6.07 14.43
CA SER A 44 2.49 5.02 13.82
C SER A 44 2.87 5.36 12.36
N ILE A 45 2.79 6.64 11.98
CA ILE A 45 3.06 7.07 10.60
C ILE A 45 4.55 6.98 10.24
N TYR A 46 5.44 6.97 11.24
CA TYR A 46 6.88 6.86 11.06
C TYR A 46 7.28 5.39 10.85
N LYS A 47 6.93 4.88 9.69
CA LYS A 47 7.25 3.51 9.27
C LYS A 47 8.73 3.38 8.94
N GLN A 48 9.31 2.21 9.24
CA GLN A 48 10.70 1.85 8.96
C GLN A 48 10.74 0.60 8.09
N PRO A 49 11.66 0.53 7.11
CA PRO A 49 11.79 -0.64 6.27
C PRO A 49 12.28 -1.84 7.07
N ILE A 50 11.86 -3.03 6.66
CA ILE A 50 12.38 -4.31 7.14
C ILE A 50 12.90 -5.12 5.95
N GLU A 51 14.03 -5.81 6.15
CA GLU A 51 14.66 -6.62 5.09
C GLU A 51 14.19 -8.09 5.11
N SER A 52 13.77 -8.56 6.29
CA SER A 52 13.30 -9.94 6.44
C SER A 52 11.88 -10.13 5.92
N ARG A 53 11.57 -11.37 5.55
CA ARG A 53 10.17 -11.76 5.34
C ARG A 53 9.38 -11.63 6.65
N VAL A 54 8.10 -11.35 6.54
CA VAL A 54 7.22 -11.08 7.69
C VAL A 54 5.86 -11.72 7.46
N MET A 55 5.23 -12.18 8.56
CA MET A 55 3.85 -12.65 8.49
C MET A 55 2.87 -11.48 8.31
N LEU A 56 2.07 -11.59 7.28
CA LEU A 56 0.90 -10.77 7.05
C LEU A 56 -0.29 -11.44 7.75
N ARG A 57 -0.80 -10.78 8.80
CA ARG A 57 -1.92 -11.22 9.61
C ARG A 57 -3.21 -10.57 9.15
N THR A 58 -4.33 -11.06 9.63
CA THR A 58 -5.67 -10.54 9.28
C THR A 58 -5.81 -9.03 9.51
N LEU A 59 -5.14 -8.45 10.51
CA LEU A 59 -5.31 -7.04 10.88
C LEU A 59 -4.08 -6.16 10.62
N ASN A 60 -2.88 -6.75 10.42
CA ASN A 60 -1.63 -6.01 10.21
C ASN A 60 -0.47 -6.96 9.82
N LEU A 61 0.72 -6.41 9.70
CA LEU A 61 1.99 -7.15 9.64
C LEU A 61 2.55 -7.40 11.04
N ASP A 62 3.22 -8.54 11.24
CA ASP A 62 3.99 -8.74 12.47
C ASP A 62 5.01 -7.59 12.60
N GLY A 63 5.07 -6.97 13.78
CA GLY A 63 5.93 -5.80 14.04
C GLY A 63 5.26 -4.44 13.79
N ASP A 64 4.18 -4.39 13.02
CA ASP A 64 3.39 -3.16 12.81
C ASP A 64 2.28 -3.02 13.85
N ARG A 65 1.94 -1.77 14.21
CA ARG A 65 0.78 -1.46 15.05
C ARG A 65 0.22 -0.10 14.72
N GLN A 66 -1.11 -0.01 14.63
CA GLN A 66 -1.83 1.25 14.49
C GLN A 66 -1.93 1.96 15.84
N ALA A 67 -1.81 3.30 15.85
CA ALA A 67 -1.90 4.11 17.05
C ALA A 67 -3.35 4.38 17.52
N ASP A 68 -4.33 4.29 16.62
CA ASP A 68 -5.75 4.51 16.90
C ASP A 68 -6.61 3.63 16.01
N LEU A 69 -7.11 2.54 16.58
CA LEU A 69 -7.92 1.54 15.88
C LEU A 69 -9.35 2.00 15.56
N ARG A 70 -9.81 3.14 16.11
CA ARG A 70 -11.15 3.68 15.83
C ARG A 70 -11.24 4.25 14.41
N VAL A 71 -10.11 4.70 13.86
CA VAL A 71 -10.03 5.40 12.57
C VAL A 71 -8.96 4.83 11.63
N HIS A 72 -8.03 4.03 12.15
CA HIS A 72 -6.94 3.42 11.37
C HIS A 72 -6.85 1.93 11.71
N GLY A 73 -6.71 1.09 10.67
CA GLY A 73 -6.67 -0.36 10.83
C GLY A 73 -8.05 -1.02 10.73
N GLY A 74 -8.15 -2.25 11.22
CA GLY A 74 -9.32 -3.11 11.05
C GLY A 74 -9.22 -3.99 9.80
N PRO A 75 -10.20 -4.89 9.60
CA PRO A 75 -10.13 -5.92 8.54
C PRO A 75 -9.98 -5.35 7.12
N THR A 76 -10.60 -4.19 6.84
CA THR A 76 -10.53 -3.55 5.51
C THR A 76 -9.30 -2.65 5.33
N LYS A 77 -8.55 -2.39 6.39
CA LYS A 77 -7.37 -1.49 6.40
C LYS A 77 -6.17 -2.18 7.04
N ALA A 78 -6.01 -3.47 6.78
CA ALA A 78 -4.92 -4.25 7.37
C ALA A 78 -3.54 -3.79 6.86
N VAL A 79 -3.45 -3.41 5.59
CA VAL A 79 -2.21 -2.96 4.93
C VAL A 79 -2.49 -1.74 4.09
N TYR A 80 -1.72 -0.68 4.29
CA TYR A 80 -1.69 0.46 3.38
C TYR A 80 -0.60 0.25 2.32
N VAL A 81 -0.99 0.36 1.05
CA VAL A 81 -0.13 0.17 -0.12
C VAL A 81 0.04 1.49 -0.86
N TYR A 82 1.28 1.78 -1.30
CA TYR A 82 1.59 2.99 -2.04
C TYR A 82 2.47 2.68 -3.26
N PRO A 83 2.03 3.06 -4.48
CA PRO A 83 2.81 2.89 -5.69
C PRO A 83 4.10 3.72 -5.68
N SER A 84 5.23 3.10 -6.00
CA SER A 84 6.54 3.76 -6.05
C SER A 84 6.61 4.84 -7.13
N GLU A 85 5.82 4.71 -8.17
CA GLU A 85 5.68 5.65 -9.28
C GLU A 85 5.27 7.04 -8.79
N HIS A 86 4.49 7.11 -7.72
CA HIS A 86 4.07 8.38 -7.13
C HIS A 86 5.20 9.14 -6.45
N TYR A 87 6.23 8.45 -5.98
CA TYR A 87 7.40 9.09 -5.38
C TYR A 87 8.13 10.02 -6.34
N ALA A 88 8.17 9.68 -7.64
CA ALA A 88 8.77 10.55 -8.66
C ALA A 88 8.04 11.90 -8.81
N PHE A 89 6.70 11.88 -8.68
CA PHE A 89 5.88 13.10 -8.64
C PHE A 89 6.19 13.91 -7.38
N TRP A 90 6.17 13.29 -6.20
CA TRP A 90 6.37 14.00 -4.93
C TRP A 90 7.78 14.56 -4.77
N ARG A 91 8.83 13.91 -5.31
CA ARG A 91 10.18 14.45 -5.32
C ARG A 91 10.31 15.71 -6.19
N LYS A 92 9.45 15.88 -7.19
CA LYS A 92 9.37 17.14 -7.97
C LYS A 92 8.62 18.23 -7.22
N GLU A 93 7.55 17.84 -6.48
CA GLU A 93 6.76 18.78 -5.66
C GLU A 93 7.53 19.27 -4.42
N PHE A 94 8.43 18.46 -3.89
CA PHE A 94 9.23 18.72 -2.69
C PHE A 94 10.71 18.40 -2.90
N PRO A 95 11.42 19.14 -3.78
CA PRO A 95 12.80 18.83 -4.13
C PRO A 95 13.78 19.00 -2.95
N GLU A 96 13.36 19.73 -1.91
CA GLU A 96 14.13 19.95 -0.68
C GLU A 96 14.00 18.82 0.35
N MET A 97 13.07 17.88 0.12
CA MET A 97 12.78 16.82 1.09
C MET A 97 13.36 15.48 0.64
N ASP A 98 13.97 14.76 1.59
CA ASP A 98 14.20 13.33 1.41
C ASP A 98 12.87 12.58 1.60
N LEU A 99 12.50 11.77 0.60
CA LEU A 99 11.26 11.01 0.57
C LEU A 99 11.58 9.52 0.45
N PRO A 100 12.02 8.87 1.55
CA PRO A 100 12.23 7.42 1.57
C PRO A 100 10.89 6.68 1.51
N TYR A 101 10.91 5.42 1.11
CA TYR A 101 9.73 4.55 1.21
C TYR A 101 9.23 4.50 2.66
N GLY A 102 7.91 4.47 2.86
CA GLY A 102 7.27 4.66 4.16
C GLY A 102 6.96 6.12 4.52
N MET A 103 7.33 7.08 3.65
CA MET A 103 7.10 8.50 3.91
C MET A 103 5.62 8.85 4.01
N PHE A 104 4.76 8.17 3.25
CA PHE A 104 3.31 8.35 3.30
C PHE A 104 2.65 7.50 4.40
N GLY A 105 3.44 6.75 5.20
CA GLY A 105 2.95 5.86 6.25
C GLY A 105 2.46 4.52 5.71
N GLU A 106 2.82 4.17 4.48
CA GLU A 106 2.49 2.90 3.87
C GLU A 106 3.26 1.73 4.50
N ASN A 107 2.62 0.56 4.47
CA ASN A 107 3.22 -0.72 4.83
C ASN A 107 3.92 -1.36 3.65
N PHE A 108 3.34 -1.24 2.45
CA PHE A 108 3.90 -1.78 1.22
C PHE A 108 4.18 -0.66 0.23
N THR A 109 5.41 -0.54 -0.22
CA THR A 109 5.74 0.21 -1.43
C THR A 109 5.80 -0.79 -2.57
N VAL A 110 5.02 -0.54 -3.63
CA VAL A 110 4.83 -1.48 -4.75
C VAL A 110 5.15 -0.81 -6.08
N SER A 111 5.34 -1.61 -7.13
CA SER A 111 5.42 -1.13 -8.52
C SER A 111 4.39 -1.81 -9.41
N GLY A 112 4.05 -1.16 -10.51
CA GLY A 112 3.15 -1.69 -11.54
C GLY A 112 1.66 -1.57 -11.20
N PHE A 113 1.29 -0.81 -10.17
CA PHE A 113 -0.08 -0.53 -9.79
C PHE A 113 -0.50 0.88 -10.21
N SER A 114 -1.78 1.01 -10.60
CA SER A 114 -2.41 2.30 -10.85
C SER A 114 -3.82 2.29 -10.29
N GLU A 115 -4.18 3.33 -9.56
CA GLU A 115 -5.51 3.51 -8.96
C GLU A 115 -6.62 3.57 -10.03
N THR A 116 -6.27 3.96 -11.26
CA THR A 116 -7.22 4.05 -12.38
C THR A 116 -7.55 2.71 -13.04
N THR A 117 -6.78 1.66 -12.74
CA THR A 117 -6.96 0.32 -13.33
C THR A 117 -7.16 -0.78 -12.30
N LEU A 118 -7.00 -0.45 -11.03
CA LEU A 118 -7.15 -1.36 -9.90
C LEU A 118 -8.57 -1.26 -9.35
N ASN A 119 -9.31 -2.37 -9.36
CA ASN A 119 -10.68 -2.39 -8.89
C ASN A 119 -10.77 -2.70 -7.38
N ILE A 120 -11.69 -2.04 -6.71
CA ILE A 120 -12.13 -2.45 -5.37
C ILE A 120 -12.68 -3.87 -5.47
N GLY A 121 -12.22 -4.77 -4.58
CA GLY A 121 -12.57 -6.18 -4.60
C GLY A 121 -11.66 -7.07 -5.47
N ASP A 122 -10.66 -6.51 -6.17
CA ASP A 122 -9.63 -7.32 -6.82
C ASP A 122 -8.84 -8.13 -5.79
N GLU A 123 -8.66 -9.42 -6.06
CA GLU A 123 -7.92 -10.31 -5.18
C GLU A 123 -6.56 -10.69 -5.77
N PHE A 124 -5.54 -10.61 -4.94
CA PHE A 124 -4.16 -10.93 -5.32
C PHE A 124 -3.56 -11.96 -4.39
N ARG A 125 -2.67 -12.80 -4.94
CA ARG A 125 -1.69 -13.56 -4.16
C ARG A 125 -0.39 -12.79 -4.13
N VAL A 126 0.19 -12.62 -2.94
CA VAL A 126 1.52 -12.04 -2.72
C VAL A 126 2.26 -12.90 -1.70
N GLY A 127 3.45 -13.41 -2.06
CA GLY A 127 4.10 -14.44 -1.27
C GLY A 127 3.18 -15.65 -1.06
N SER A 128 2.90 -16.03 0.19
CA SER A 128 1.94 -17.07 0.54
C SER A 128 0.57 -16.53 1.01
N ALA A 129 0.42 -15.20 1.10
CA ALA A 129 -0.82 -14.53 1.51
C ALA A 129 -1.79 -14.32 0.34
N ILE A 130 -3.09 -14.16 0.66
CA ILE A 130 -4.12 -13.69 -0.27
C ILE A 130 -4.73 -12.42 0.29
N VAL A 131 -4.79 -11.38 -0.52
CA VAL A 131 -5.27 -10.06 -0.16
C VAL A 131 -6.32 -9.54 -1.13
N MET A 132 -7.15 -8.60 -0.69
CA MET A 132 -8.19 -7.97 -1.49
C MET A 132 -8.09 -6.45 -1.39
N VAL A 133 -8.21 -5.76 -2.51
CA VAL A 133 -8.30 -4.29 -2.56
C VAL A 133 -9.62 -3.84 -1.95
N THR A 134 -9.58 -2.85 -1.05
CA THR A 134 -10.77 -2.44 -0.31
C THR A 134 -11.20 -1.00 -0.55
N GLU A 135 -10.29 -0.04 -0.41
CA GLU A 135 -10.64 1.38 -0.48
C GLU A 135 -9.41 2.25 -0.76
N PRO A 136 -9.57 3.45 -1.36
CA PRO A 136 -8.50 4.44 -1.43
C PRO A 136 -8.17 4.98 -0.04
N ARG A 137 -6.94 5.44 0.14
CA ARG A 137 -6.58 6.07 1.39
C ARG A 137 -7.00 7.54 1.43
N MET A 138 -7.78 7.90 2.45
CA MET A 138 -8.03 9.29 2.81
C MET A 138 -6.90 9.82 3.72
N PRO A 139 -6.23 10.95 3.38
CA PRO A 139 -5.17 11.49 4.22
C PRO A 139 -5.75 12.06 5.51
N CYS A 140 -5.00 11.90 6.60
CA CYS A 140 -5.32 12.53 7.88
C CYS A 140 -4.23 13.52 8.30
N TYR A 141 -4.49 14.33 9.31
CA TYR A 141 -3.55 15.34 9.82
C TYR A 141 -2.17 14.79 10.21
N LYS A 142 -2.07 13.48 10.51
CA LYS A 142 -0.80 12.81 10.82
C LYS A 142 0.16 12.81 9.63
N LEU A 143 -0.35 12.83 8.40
CA LEU A 143 0.48 13.02 7.21
C LEU A 143 1.15 14.40 7.24
N GLY A 144 0.42 15.45 7.66
CA GLY A 144 1.00 16.78 7.88
C GLY A 144 2.11 16.79 8.93
N ILE A 145 1.95 16.01 10.02
CA ILE A 145 3.00 15.87 11.04
C ILE A 145 4.25 15.21 10.42
N ARG A 146 4.08 14.15 9.63
CA ARG A 146 5.19 13.42 8.99
C ARG A 146 5.97 14.29 8.00
N PHE A 147 5.26 15.15 7.26
CA PHE A 147 5.86 16.08 6.29
C PHE A 147 6.31 17.40 6.90
N GLY A 148 6.00 17.69 8.18
CA GLY A 148 6.28 18.99 8.80
C GLY A 148 5.51 20.16 8.19
N ARG A 149 4.40 19.88 7.44
CA ARG A 149 3.62 20.89 6.72
C ARG A 149 2.16 20.49 6.57
N THR A 150 1.26 21.44 6.66
CA THR A 150 -0.20 21.17 6.65
C THR A 150 -0.81 21.12 5.26
N ASP A 151 -0.20 21.79 4.26
CA ASP A 151 -0.69 21.85 2.88
C ASP A 151 -0.59 20.51 2.15
N ILE A 152 0.23 19.56 2.65
CA ILE A 152 0.33 18.21 2.08
C ILE A 152 -1.02 17.51 2.03
N ILE A 153 -1.93 17.74 2.98
CA ILE A 153 -3.25 17.13 2.99
C ILE A 153 -4.03 17.50 1.72
N LYS A 154 -4.10 18.80 1.42
CA LYS A 154 -4.77 19.31 0.22
C LYS A 154 -4.07 18.82 -1.06
N ARG A 155 -2.73 18.92 -1.11
CA ARG A 155 -1.94 18.46 -2.27
C ARG A 155 -2.14 16.97 -2.53
N PHE A 156 -2.16 16.16 -1.47
CA PHE A 156 -2.38 14.71 -1.57
C PHE A 156 -3.75 14.39 -2.17
N LEU A 157 -4.82 15.04 -1.70
CA LEU A 157 -6.17 14.88 -2.23
C LEU A 157 -6.26 15.29 -3.72
N VAL A 158 -5.73 16.47 -4.05
CA VAL A 158 -5.78 17.00 -5.43
C VAL A 158 -4.92 16.17 -6.39
N SER A 159 -3.90 15.49 -5.88
CA SER A 159 -3.01 14.69 -6.73
C SER A 159 -3.63 13.38 -7.24
N GLU A 160 -4.74 12.92 -6.61
CA GLU A 160 -5.38 11.62 -6.87
C GLU A 160 -4.43 10.42 -6.72
N ARG A 161 -3.30 10.60 -6.01
CA ARG A 161 -2.28 9.58 -5.73
C ARG A 161 -2.47 9.06 -4.31
N SER A 162 -3.62 8.46 -4.08
CA SER A 162 -4.05 8.04 -2.74
C SER A 162 -3.30 6.81 -2.23
N GLY A 163 -2.87 5.92 -3.12
CA GLY A 163 -2.64 4.54 -2.76
C GLY A 163 -3.95 3.87 -2.31
N PHE A 164 -3.86 2.68 -1.78
CA PHE A 164 -5.04 1.87 -1.44
C PHE A 164 -4.79 0.99 -0.23
N TYR A 165 -5.88 0.53 0.38
CA TYR A 165 -5.83 -0.46 1.45
C TYR A 165 -6.10 -1.86 0.93
N LEU A 166 -5.56 -2.84 1.69
CA LEU A 166 -5.82 -4.26 1.49
C LEU A 166 -6.43 -4.86 2.75
N ALA A 167 -7.45 -5.70 2.54
CA ALA A 167 -7.86 -6.72 3.49
C ALA A 167 -7.04 -8.00 3.27
N VAL A 168 -6.83 -8.76 4.33
CA VAL A 168 -6.13 -10.05 4.29
C VAL A 168 -7.16 -11.17 4.32
N LEU A 169 -7.32 -11.88 3.20
CA LEU A 169 -8.24 -13.02 3.07
C LEU A 169 -7.61 -14.32 3.57
N LYS A 170 -6.29 -14.43 3.40
CA LYS A 170 -5.49 -15.55 3.91
C LYS A 170 -4.16 -15.02 4.40
N GLU A 171 -3.84 -15.31 5.65
CA GLU A 171 -2.54 -14.98 6.22
C GLU A 171 -1.41 -15.74 5.54
N GLY A 172 -0.22 -15.14 5.50
CA GLY A 172 0.96 -15.75 4.90
C GLY A 172 2.19 -14.87 5.02
N GLU A 173 3.34 -15.43 4.69
CA GLU A 173 4.59 -14.69 4.64
C GLU A 173 4.73 -13.89 3.35
N VAL A 174 5.22 -12.65 3.50
CA VAL A 174 5.51 -11.73 2.41
C VAL A 174 6.91 -11.15 2.57
N GLY A 175 7.54 -10.78 1.47
CA GLY A 175 8.88 -10.18 1.45
C GLY A 175 9.11 -9.27 0.26
N ALA A 176 10.05 -8.34 0.39
CA ALA A 176 10.47 -7.53 -0.75
C ALA A 176 10.91 -8.44 -1.92
N GLY A 177 10.48 -8.10 -3.14
CA GLY A 177 10.67 -8.91 -4.34
C GLY A 177 9.49 -9.83 -4.70
N ASP A 178 8.55 -10.08 -3.78
CA ASP A 178 7.37 -10.89 -4.09
C ASP A 178 6.52 -10.24 -5.20
N GLU A 179 6.02 -11.06 -6.12
CA GLU A 179 5.08 -10.64 -7.16
C GLU A 179 3.65 -10.65 -6.65
N PHE A 180 2.87 -9.65 -7.06
CA PHE A 180 1.41 -9.68 -6.91
C PHE A 180 0.80 -10.36 -8.13
N LEU A 181 0.13 -11.47 -7.90
CA LEU A 181 -0.57 -12.23 -8.94
C LEU A 181 -2.07 -12.04 -8.79
N LEU A 182 -2.69 -11.38 -9.76
CA LEU A 182 -4.15 -11.23 -9.79
C LEU A 182 -4.78 -12.62 -9.90
N ILE A 183 -5.59 -13.00 -8.91
CA ILE A 183 -6.28 -14.30 -8.85
C ILE A 183 -7.78 -14.16 -9.11
N LYS A 184 -8.35 -12.97 -8.85
CA LYS A 184 -9.74 -12.66 -9.16
C LYS A 184 -9.90 -11.18 -9.46
N ARG A 185 -10.52 -10.86 -10.60
CA ARG A 185 -10.95 -9.51 -10.97
C ARG A 185 -12.38 -9.31 -10.47
N ASN A 186 -12.65 -8.16 -9.84
CA ASN A 186 -14.02 -7.80 -9.46
C ASN A 186 -14.75 -7.12 -10.62
N GLU A 187 -15.95 -7.63 -10.95
CA GLU A 187 -16.82 -7.14 -12.01
C GLU A 187 -18.27 -6.95 -11.45
N PRO A 188 -18.98 -5.85 -11.73
CA PRO A 188 -18.55 -4.68 -12.49
C PRO A 188 -17.49 -3.87 -11.76
N SER A 189 -16.61 -3.22 -12.52
CA SER A 189 -15.46 -2.50 -11.97
C SER A 189 -15.85 -1.17 -11.34
N VAL A 190 -15.39 -0.95 -10.11
CA VAL A 190 -15.25 0.37 -9.48
C VAL A 190 -13.77 0.50 -9.14
N THR A 191 -13.10 1.46 -9.76
CA THR A 191 -11.66 1.61 -9.54
C THR A 191 -11.35 2.31 -8.21
N VAL A 192 -10.10 2.25 -7.78
CA VAL A 192 -9.67 2.97 -6.57
C VAL A 192 -9.85 4.49 -6.72
N ASN A 193 -9.87 4.99 -7.97
CA ASN A 193 -9.95 6.43 -8.28
C ASN A 193 -11.39 6.93 -8.53
N ASP A 194 -12.37 6.03 -8.66
CA ASP A 194 -13.81 6.37 -8.78
C ASP A 194 -14.41 6.79 -7.42
#